data_edb44f7c96b3656176f199791dda4b95
#
_entry.id   edb44f7c96b3656176f199791dda4b95
#
_cell.length_a   1.000
_cell.length_b   1.000
_cell.length_c   1.000
_cell.angle_alpha   90.00
_cell.angle_beta   90.00
_cell.angle_gamma   90.00
#
_symmetry.space_group_name_H-M   'P 1'
#
loop_
_entity.id
_entity.type
_entity.pdbx_description
1 polymer ?
#
loop_
_entity_poly.entity_id
_entity_poly.type
_entity_poly.pdbx_seq_one_letter_code
_entity_poly.pdbx_strand_id
1 'polypeptide(L)'
;MEILIDNPLANMYGPYFLIFFGFIVFFAIIVLWLVKSQFDRTDRLAVPSIPQNLDPFEIAYLRGGINEVARSVIFSLTQKGFVEIDNSAAKPVIKKSQNPPSSRNLSTIEQLAFSWLGATREPSEVFGSYGLVSQLGSYEKSYRARLEEQQMLTGESDQRTFNSVKWAVFLLILSLGGYKLLAAIAHGHYNIILLVIALIVGLVIVRSKLKRP
;
A
#
# COMPACT_ATOMS: atom_id res chain seq x y z
N MET A 1 -38.25 -2.35 -15.02
CA MET A 1 -37.40 -1.13 -15.17
C MET A 1 -38.00 0.06 -14.46
N GLU A 2 -39.30 0.21 -14.40
CA GLU A 2 -39.98 1.33 -13.70
C GLU A 2 -39.66 1.43 -12.19
N ILE A 3 -39.62 0.31 -11.48
CA ILE A 3 -39.32 0.28 -10.04
C ILE A 3 -37.91 0.83 -9.68
N LEU A 4 -36.97 0.77 -10.61
CA LEU A 4 -35.61 1.32 -10.42
C LEU A 4 -35.55 2.85 -10.66
N ILE A 5 -36.49 3.40 -11.38
CA ILE A 5 -36.49 4.81 -11.80
C ILE A 5 -37.48 5.61 -10.95
N ASP A 6 -38.56 4.98 -10.45
CA ASP A 6 -39.63 5.64 -9.67
C ASP A 6 -39.55 5.25 -8.19
N ASN A 7 -38.57 5.79 -7.50
CA ASN A 7 -38.41 5.62 -6.05
C ASN A 7 -38.05 6.97 -5.37
N PRO A 8 -38.23 7.10 -4.05
CA PRO A 8 -38.00 8.34 -3.31
C PRO A 8 -36.61 8.97 -3.52
N LEU A 9 -35.57 8.13 -3.72
CA LEU A 9 -34.22 8.60 -3.97
C LEU A 9 -34.05 9.14 -5.39
N ALA A 10 -34.65 8.48 -6.38
CA ALA A 10 -34.63 8.93 -7.77
C ALA A 10 -35.36 10.26 -7.95
N ASN A 11 -36.53 10.41 -7.29
CA ASN A 11 -37.39 11.57 -7.37
C ASN A 11 -37.00 12.72 -6.42
N MET A 12 -36.00 12.51 -5.55
CA MET A 12 -35.53 13.53 -4.61
C MET A 12 -34.96 14.73 -5.35
N TYR A 13 -35.39 15.95 -4.97
CA TYR A 13 -34.87 17.19 -5.53
C TYR A 13 -33.35 17.32 -5.36
N GLY A 14 -32.64 17.71 -6.40
CA GLY A 14 -31.17 17.69 -6.47
C GLY A 14 -30.45 18.28 -5.27
N PRO A 15 -30.77 19.50 -4.80
CA PRO A 15 -30.18 20.09 -3.59
C PRO A 15 -30.36 19.26 -2.30
N TYR A 16 -31.55 18.69 -2.09
CA TYR A 16 -31.79 17.81 -0.93
C TYR A 16 -30.98 16.52 -1.01
N PHE A 17 -30.85 15.95 -2.22
CA PHE A 17 -29.99 14.80 -2.40
C PHE A 17 -28.51 15.12 -2.10
N LEU A 18 -28.00 16.29 -2.50
CA LEU A 18 -26.62 16.70 -2.21
C LEU A 18 -26.35 16.82 -0.70
N ILE A 19 -27.31 17.39 0.05
CA ILE A 19 -27.22 17.45 1.52
C ILE A 19 -27.21 16.04 2.11
N PHE A 20 -28.14 15.19 1.69
CA PHE A 20 -28.21 13.80 2.14
C PHE A 20 -26.94 13.02 1.82
N PHE A 21 -26.41 13.16 0.59
CA PHE A 21 -25.17 12.55 0.16
C PHE A 21 -23.97 13.05 0.99
N GLY A 22 -23.93 14.36 1.28
CA GLY A 22 -22.94 14.95 2.15
C GLY A 22 -22.96 14.34 3.56
N PHE A 23 -24.12 14.10 4.14
CA PHE A 23 -24.27 13.40 5.42
C PHE A 23 -23.77 11.97 5.36
N ILE A 24 -24.03 11.23 4.28
CA ILE A 24 -23.53 9.87 4.11
C ILE A 24 -22.00 9.86 4.01
N VAL A 25 -21.41 10.76 3.22
CA VAL A 25 -19.94 10.88 3.12
C VAL A 25 -19.33 11.25 4.47
N PHE A 26 -19.93 12.17 5.20
CA PHE A 26 -19.49 12.57 6.55
C PHE A 26 -19.55 11.40 7.53
N PHE A 27 -20.66 10.67 7.55
CA PHE A 27 -20.81 9.47 8.40
C PHE A 27 -19.82 8.38 8.02
N ALA A 28 -19.60 8.18 6.73
CA ALA A 28 -18.60 7.24 6.22
C ALA A 28 -17.19 7.58 6.72
N ILE A 29 -16.82 8.87 6.76
CA ILE A 29 -15.54 9.32 7.30
C ILE A 29 -15.44 9.01 8.79
N ILE A 30 -16.52 9.24 9.56
CA ILE A 30 -16.56 8.90 11.00
C ILE A 30 -16.37 7.40 11.20
N VAL A 31 -17.09 6.55 10.45
CA VAL A 31 -16.95 5.10 10.53
C VAL A 31 -15.51 4.67 10.23
N LEU A 32 -14.91 5.19 9.16
CA LEU A 32 -13.53 4.89 8.81
C LEU A 32 -12.54 5.36 9.88
N TRP A 33 -12.79 6.51 10.50
CA TRP A 33 -11.98 7.03 11.59
C TRP A 33 -12.10 6.15 12.84
N LEU A 34 -13.32 5.74 13.22
CA LEU A 34 -13.55 4.84 14.33
C LEU A 34 -12.89 3.47 14.11
N VAL A 35 -13.05 2.90 12.91
CA VAL A 35 -12.41 1.63 12.56
C VAL A 35 -10.89 1.77 12.64
N LYS A 36 -10.32 2.83 12.07
CA LYS A 36 -8.88 3.09 12.17
C LYS A 36 -8.42 3.21 13.63
N SER A 37 -9.15 3.96 14.46
CA SER A 37 -8.85 4.15 15.89
C SER A 37 -8.93 2.84 16.69
N GLN A 38 -9.76 1.89 16.29
CA GLN A 38 -9.85 0.57 16.93
C GLN A 38 -8.61 -0.30 16.63
N PHE A 39 -8.03 -0.18 15.44
CA PHE A 39 -6.84 -0.92 15.03
C PHE A 39 -5.53 -0.22 15.41
N ASP A 40 -5.55 1.11 15.55
CA ASP A 40 -4.42 1.90 16.03
C ASP A 40 -4.38 1.86 17.57
N ARG A 41 -3.89 0.73 18.09
CA ARG A 41 -3.71 0.51 19.54
C ARG A 41 -2.35 0.99 20.04
N THR A 42 -1.60 1.73 19.23
CA THR A 42 -0.22 2.13 19.52
C THR A 42 -0.10 2.85 20.86
N ASP A 43 -1.10 3.66 21.23
CA ASP A 43 -1.13 4.39 22.51
C ASP A 43 -1.37 3.50 23.75
N ARG A 44 -1.84 2.26 23.55
CA ARG A 44 -2.17 1.32 24.64
C ARG A 44 -1.14 0.20 24.80
N LEU A 45 -0.23 0.07 23.86
CA LEU A 45 0.85 -0.91 23.95
C LEU A 45 1.96 -0.36 24.81
N ALA A 46 2.51 -1.20 25.71
CA ALA A 46 3.77 -0.89 26.36
C ALA A 46 4.81 -0.63 25.26
N VAL A 47 5.70 0.34 25.50
CA VAL A 47 6.81 0.61 24.56
C VAL A 47 7.50 -0.71 24.26
N PRO A 48 7.51 -1.19 23.01
CA PRO A 48 8.13 -2.46 22.68
C PRO A 48 9.60 -2.40 23.08
N SER A 49 10.07 -3.40 23.81
CA SER A 49 11.50 -3.54 24.12
C SER A 49 12.24 -3.65 22.78
N ILE A 50 13.15 -2.72 22.52
CA ILE A 50 13.98 -2.78 21.31
C ILE A 50 14.79 -4.08 21.39
N PRO A 51 14.57 -5.06 20.50
CA PRO A 51 15.33 -6.28 20.51
C PRO A 51 16.81 -5.95 20.31
N GLN A 52 17.68 -6.43 21.22
CA GLN A 52 19.10 -6.11 21.17
C GLN A 52 19.82 -6.68 19.93
N ASN A 53 19.21 -7.62 19.22
CA ASN A 53 19.75 -8.30 18.03
C ASN A 53 18.79 -8.24 16.85
N LEU A 54 18.37 -7.03 16.44
CA LEU A 54 17.62 -6.86 15.20
C LEU A 54 18.55 -7.13 14.01
N ASP A 55 18.09 -8.00 13.10
CA ASP A 55 18.72 -8.16 11.80
C ASP A 55 18.64 -6.80 11.04
N PRO A 56 19.74 -6.24 10.51
CA PRO A 56 19.74 -5.02 9.74
C PRO A 56 18.70 -5.03 8.60
N PHE A 57 18.40 -6.19 8.02
CA PHE A 57 17.41 -6.34 6.96
C PHE A 57 15.96 -6.29 7.49
N GLU A 58 15.71 -6.67 8.75
CA GLU A 58 14.41 -6.45 9.42
C GLU A 58 14.15 -4.96 9.65
N ILE A 59 15.18 -4.21 10.05
CA ILE A 59 15.09 -2.75 10.18
C ILE A 59 14.80 -2.10 8.82
N ALA A 60 15.46 -2.56 7.76
CA ALA A 60 15.20 -2.09 6.41
C ALA A 60 13.75 -2.41 5.98
N TYR A 61 13.23 -3.59 6.36
CA TYR A 61 11.85 -3.96 6.09
C TYR A 61 10.84 -3.04 6.80
N LEU A 62 11.08 -2.72 8.08
CA LEU A 62 10.26 -1.75 8.83
C LEU A 62 10.24 -0.37 8.17
N ARG A 63 11.37 0.07 7.61
CA ARG A 63 11.50 1.39 6.99
C ARG A 63 10.77 1.52 5.67
N GLY A 64 10.80 0.50 4.83
CA GLY A 64 10.28 0.62 3.47
C GLY A 64 9.87 -0.69 2.80
N GLY A 65 9.62 -1.75 3.58
CA GLY A 65 9.22 -3.06 3.07
C GLY A 65 10.34 -3.77 2.30
N ILE A 66 9.94 -4.75 1.50
CA ILE A 66 10.89 -5.62 0.78
C ILE A 66 11.77 -4.85 -0.22
N ASN A 67 11.29 -3.73 -0.76
CA ASN A 67 12.08 -2.89 -1.65
C ASN A 67 13.30 -2.28 -0.95
N GLU A 68 13.14 -1.89 0.32
CA GLU A 68 14.23 -1.34 1.11
C GLU A 68 15.20 -2.45 1.55
N VAL A 69 14.69 -3.65 1.83
CA VAL A 69 15.55 -4.83 2.05
C VAL A 69 16.43 -5.09 0.84
N ALA A 70 15.87 -5.10 -0.38
CA ALA A 70 16.64 -5.31 -1.60
C ALA A 70 17.74 -4.26 -1.78
N ARG A 71 17.45 -2.97 -1.50
CA ARG A 71 18.47 -1.90 -1.53
C ARG A 71 19.57 -2.14 -0.50
N SER A 72 19.17 -2.50 0.73
CA SER A 72 20.11 -2.73 1.83
C SER A 72 21.01 -3.93 1.57
N VAL A 73 20.48 -5.00 0.95
CA VAL A 73 21.26 -6.17 0.58
C VAL A 73 22.30 -5.82 -0.50
N ILE A 74 21.91 -5.09 -1.55
CA ILE A 74 22.85 -4.63 -2.59
C ILE A 74 23.90 -3.70 -1.99
N PHE A 75 23.51 -2.78 -1.10
CA PHE A 75 24.43 -1.90 -0.42
C PHE A 75 25.44 -2.69 0.44
N SER A 76 24.97 -3.68 1.20
CA SER A 76 25.84 -4.55 1.99
C SER A 76 26.84 -5.32 1.10
N LEU A 77 26.38 -5.88 -0.03
CA LEU A 77 27.25 -6.56 -0.98
C LEU A 77 28.31 -5.61 -1.58
N THR A 78 27.92 -4.35 -1.82
CA THR A 78 28.86 -3.32 -2.32
C THR A 78 29.89 -2.97 -1.26
N GLN A 79 29.48 -2.76 -0.01
CA GLN A 79 30.41 -2.50 1.10
C GLN A 79 31.37 -3.66 1.35
N LYS A 80 30.90 -4.88 1.20
CA LYS A 80 31.73 -6.09 1.34
C LYS A 80 32.64 -6.37 0.14
N GLY A 81 32.56 -5.56 -0.93
CA GLY A 81 33.39 -5.71 -2.16
C GLY A 81 32.95 -6.84 -3.10
N PHE A 82 31.75 -7.39 -2.96
CA PHE A 82 31.21 -8.41 -3.87
C PHE A 82 30.57 -7.82 -5.12
N VAL A 83 30.10 -6.58 -5.02
CA VAL A 83 29.33 -5.88 -6.05
C VAL A 83 29.90 -4.49 -6.26
N GLU A 84 29.95 -4.04 -7.50
CA GLU A 84 30.35 -2.69 -7.91
C GLU A 84 29.18 -2.03 -8.63
N ILE A 85 29.01 -0.72 -8.37
CA ILE A 85 28.07 0.12 -9.10
C ILE A 85 28.89 0.98 -10.06
N ASP A 86 28.74 0.72 -11.35
CA ASP A 86 29.44 1.44 -12.40
C ASP A 86 28.56 2.59 -12.91
N ASN A 87 28.99 3.82 -12.63
CA ASN A 87 28.32 5.05 -13.04
C ASN A 87 28.96 5.67 -14.30
N SER A 88 29.95 5.01 -14.91
CA SER A 88 30.64 5.52 -16.11
C SER A 88 29.84 5.34 -17.40
N ALA A 89 28.85 4.44 -17.40
CA ALA A 89 27.95 4.24 -18.52
C ALA A 89 26.82 5.29 -18.55
N ALA A 90 26.10 5.41 -19.66
CA ALA A 90 24.95 6.31 -19.81
C ALA A 90 23.85 6.08 -18.75
N LYS A 91 23.79 4.87 -18.21
CA LYS A 91 22.97 4.49 -17.06
C LYS A 91 23.82 3.72 -16.05
N PRO A 92 23.59 3.92 -14.74
CA PRO A 92 24.29 3.14 -13.72
C PRO A 92 23.96 1.65 -13.89
N VAL A 93 24.97 0.80 -13.70
CA VAL A 93 24.81 -0.65 -13.76
C VAL A 93 25.41 -1.29 -12.51
N ILE A 94 24.81 -2.38 -12.08
CA ILE A 94 25.24 -3.20 -10.96
C ILE A 94 25.94 -4.43 -11.54
N LYS A 95 27.19 -4.66 -11.17
CA LYS A 95 27.99 -5.81 -11.65
C LYS A 95 28.70 -6.49 -10.49
N LYS A 96 29.02 -7.77 -10.66
CA LYS A 96 29.89 -8.48 -9.72
C LYS A 96 31.31 -7.91 -9.80
N SER A 97 31.95 -7.80 -8.64
CA SER A 97 33.37 -7.45 -8.58
C SER A 97 34.23 -8.52 -9.29
N GLN A 98 35.30 -8.09 -9.93
CA GLN A 98 36.21 -9.01 -10.64
C GLN A 98 36.96 -9.93 -9.67
N ASN A 99 37.24 -9.48 -8.45
CA ASN A 99 37.93 -10.23 -7.39
C ASN A 99 37.09 -10.24 -6.11
N PRO A 100 35.95 -10.95 -6.08
CA PRO A 100 35.10 -10.98 -4.91
C PRO A 100 35.80 -11.71 -3.75
N PRO A 101 35.62 -11.24 -2.50
CA PRO A 101 36.11 -11.95 -1.32
C PRO A 101 35.47 -13.33 -1.18
N SER A 102 35.94 -14.13 -0.22
CA SER A 102 35.35 -15.43 0.07
C SER A 102 33.87 -15.31 0.45
N SER A 103 32.98 -16.01 -0.24
CA SER A 103 31.51 -15.99 -0.02
C SER A 103 31.07 -16.57 1.33
N ARG A 104 32.00 -17.15 2.12
CA ARG A 104 31.70 -17.69 3.46
C ARG A 104 31.15 -16.65 4.44
N ASN A 105 31.41 -15.37 4.21
CA ASN A 105 30.99 -14.27 5.07
C ASN A 105 29.65 -13.62 4.64
N LEU A 106 28.97 -14.20 3.66
CA LEU A 106 27.66 -13.73 3.22
C LEU A 106 26.54 -14.43 3.99
N SER A 107 25.56 -13.66 4.46
CA SER A 107 24.31 -14.21 4.98
C SER A 107 23.51 -14.89 3.84
N THR A 108 22.54 -15.71 4.21
CA THR A 108 21.74 -16.46 3.22
C THR A 108 21.02 -15.52 2.24
N ILE A 109 20.51 -14.39 2.70
CA ILE A 109 19.85 -13.39 1.86
C ILE A 109 20.84 -12.69 0.91
N GLU A 110 22.07 -12.43 1.37
CA GLU A 110 23.13 -11.85 0.54
C GLU A 110 23.61 -12.86 -0.51
N GLN A 111 23.71 -14.15 -0.16
CA GLN A 111 24.05 -15.21 -1.10
C GLN A 111 23.01 -15.33 -2.21
N LEU A 112 21.70 -15.25 -1.85
CA LEU A 112 20.61 -15.23 -2.82
C LEU A 112 20.73 -14.03 -3.76
N ALA A 113 20.95 -12.83 -3.23
CA ALA A 113 21.10 -11.63 -4.04
C ALA A 113 22.36 -11.69 -4.93
N PHE A 114 23.46 -12.19 -4.41
CA PHE A 114 24.69 -12.37 -5.18
C PHE A 114 24.54 -13.40 -6.29
N SER A 115 23.79 -14.47 -6.07
CA SER A 115 23.47 -15.45 -7.11
C SER A 115 22.57 -14.87 -8.20
N TRP A 116 21.57 -14.07 -7.80
CA TRP A 116 20.67 -13.37 -8.73
C TRP A 116 21.41 -12.39 -9.65
N LEU A 117 22.47 -11.75 -9.17
CA LEU A 117 23.34 -10.85 -9.92
C LEU A 117 24.25 -11.59 -10.94
N GLY A 118 23.85 -12.73 -11.49
CA GLY A 118 24.64 -13.54 -12.43
C GLY A 118 25.27 -12.78 -13.60
N ALA A 119 24.62 -11.73 -14.08
CA ALA A 119 25.08 -10.80 -15.11
C ALA A 119 25.03 -9.35 -14.63
N THR A 120 25.52 -8.43 -15.45
CA THR A 120 25.34 -7.00 -15.23
C THR A 120 23.86 -6.64 -15.30
N ARG A 121 23.35 -5.86 -14.35
CA ARG A 121 21.95 -5.47 -14.20
C ARG A 121 21.78 -3.97 -14.08
N GLU A 122 20.69 -3.44 -14.63
CA GLU A 122 20.27 -2.07 -14.31
C GLU A 122 19.61 -2.02 -12.91
N PRO A 123 19.77 -0.93 -12.14
CA PRO A 123 19.07 -0.77 -10.84
C PRO A 123 17.56 -0.91 -10.93
N SER A 124 16.94 -0.55 -12.05
CA SER A 124 15.51 -0.71 -12.33
C SER A 124 15.06 -2.18 -12.32
N GLU A 125 15.92 -3.11 -12.75
CA GLU A 125 15.62 -4.53 -12.79
C GLU A 125 15.50 -5.13 -11.38
N VAL A 126 16.15 -4.55 -10.37
CA VAL A 126 16.03 -4.99 -8.96
C VAL A 126 14.58 -5.04 -8.50
N PHE A 127 13.77 -4.07 -8.96
CA PHE A 127 12.37 -3.89 -8.56
C PHE A 127 11.37 -4.44 -9.58
N GLY A 128 11.83 -5.02 -10.67
CA GLY A 128 10.98 -5.60 -11.70
C GLY A 128 10.26 -6.87 -11.25
N SER A 129 9.28 -7.31 -12.03
CA SER A 129 8.45 -8.51 -11.73
C SER A 129 9.29 -9.80 -11.59
N TYR A 130 10.45 -9.88 -12.23
CA TYR A 130 11.42 -10.97 -12.12
C TYR A 130 12.73 -10.51 -11.44
N GLY A 131 12.68 -9.37 -10.76
CA GLY A 131 13.81 -8.76 -10.09
C GLY A 131 14.17 -9.43 -8.76
N LEU A 132 15.19 -8.89 -8.11
CA LEU A 132 15.62 -9.35 -6.79
C LEU A 132 14.46 -9.34 -5.78
N VAL A 133 13.62 -8.31 -5.79
CA VAL A 133 12.47 -8.17 -4.90
C VAL A 133 11.56 -9.40 -4.97
N SER A 134 11.29 -9.94 -6.17
CA SER A 134 10.45 -11.13 -6.31
C SER A 134 11.11 -12.39 -5.73
N GLN A 135 12.43 -12.49 -5.76
CA GLN A 135 13.18 -13.60 -5.17
C GLN A 135 13.20 -13.53 -3.63
N LEU A 136 13.06 -12.33 -3.07
CA LEU A 136 13.02 -12.11 -1.63
C LEU A 136 11.65 -12.37 -1.00
N GLY A 137 10.65 -12.83 -1.74
CA GLY A 137 9.28 -13.03 -1.25
C GLY A 137 9.14 -13.98 -0.03
N SER A 138 10.02 -14.97 0.10
CA SER A 138 10.07 -15.85 1.28
C SER A 138 10.56 -15.11 2.53
N TYR A 139 11.55 -14.24 2.36
CA TYR A 139 12.07 -13.39 3.44
C TYR A 139 11.05 -12.34 3.87
N GLU A 140 10.30 -11.77 2.92
CA GLU A 140 9.22 -10.84 3.23
C GLU A 140 8.22 -11.43 4.21
N LYS A 141 7.76 -12.66 3.95
CA LYS A 141 6.83 -13.37 4.85
C LYS A 141 7.44 -13.62 6.23
N SER A 142 8.71 -14.03 6.28
CA SER A 142 9.41 -14.30 7.54
C SER A 142 9.62 -13.04 8.37
N TYR A 143 10.09 -11.95 7.76
CA TYR A 143 10.28 -10.66 8.45
C TYR A 143 8.96 -10.11 8.96
N ARG A 144 7.92 -10.15 8.12
CA ARG A 144 6.59 -9.72 8.50
C ARG A 144 6.06 -10.49 9.70
N ALA A 145 6.12 -11.82 9.67
CA ALA A 145 5.63 -12.66 10.77
C ALA A 145 6.34 -12.35 12.10
N ARG A 146 7.67 -12.22 12.07
CA ARG A 146 8.44 -11.86 13.28
C ARG A 146 8.12 -10.47 13.81
N LEU A 147 7.98 -9.49 12.92
CA LEU A 147 7.68 -8.12 13.32
C LEU A 147 6.22 -7.94 13.79
N GLU A 148 5.29 -8.75 13.28
CA GLU A 148 3.92 -8.83 13.80
C GLU A 148 3.90 -9.47 15.20
N GLU A 149 4.65 -10.54 15.42
CA GLU A 149 4.81 -11.18 16.75
C GLU A 149 5.42 -10.21 17.78
N GLN A 150 6.38 -9.39 17.35
CA GLN A 150 7.01 -8.34 18.17
C GLN A 150 6.15 -7.08 18.31
N GLN A 151 4.92 -7.07 17.76
CA GLN A 151 4.00 -5.92 17.78
C GLN A 151 4.56 -4.64 17.12
N MET A 152 5.55 -4.78 16.25
CA MET A 152 6.14 -3.69 15.47
C MET A 152 5.40 -3.42 14.16
N LEU A 153 4.55 -4.36 13.72
CA LEU A 153 3.68 -4.24 12.55
C LEU A 153 2.24 -4.57 12.91
N THR A 154 1.31 -3.90 12.23
CA THR A 154 -0.13 -4.23 12.34
C THR A 154 -0.39 -5.59 11.72
N GLY A 155 -1.13 -6.46 12.42
CA GLY A 155 -1.45 -7.80 11.97
C GLY A 155 -2.20 -7.83 10.63
N GLU A 156 -1.97 -8.89 9.86
CA GLU A 156 -2.62 -9.05 8.54
C GLU A 156 -4.15 -9.09 8.63
N SER A 157 -4.71 -9.68 9.69
CA SER A 157 -6.14 -9.74 9.96
C SER A 157 -6.75 -8.35 10.07
N ASP A 158 -6.09 -7.46 10.79
CA ASP A 158 -6.54 -6.09 11.03
C ASP A 158 -6.47 -5.26 9.75
N GLN A 159 -5.40 -5.43 8.98
CA GLN A 159 -5.26 -4.81 7.67
C GLN A 159 -6.32 -5.27 6.66
N ARG A 160 -6.63 -6.58 6.65
CA ARG A 160 -7.69 -7.14 5.78
C ARG A 160 -9.05 -6.59 6.16
N THR A 161 -9.37 -6.55 7.46
CA THR A 161 -10.64 -6.00 7.95
C THR A 161 -10.78 -4.53 7.61
N PHE A 162 -9.76 -3.72 7.86
CA PHE A 162 -9.75 -2.31 7.48
C PHE A 162 -9.93 -2.11 5.97
N ASN A 163 -9.23 -2.88 5.13
CA ASN A 163 -9.38 -2.83 3.68
C ASN A 163 -10.79 -3.25 3.23
N SER A 164 -11.41 -4.23 3.88
CA SER A 164 -12.78 -4.66 3.56
C SER A 164 -13.79 -3.57 3.86
N VAL A 165 -13.70 -2.93 5.03
CA VAL A 165 -14.56 -1.79 5.40
C VAL A 165 -14.36 -0.62 4.43
N LYS A 166 -13.12 -0.34 4.09
CA LYS A 166 -12.77 0.68 3.09
C LYS A 166 -13.45 0.44 1.75
N TRP A 167 -13.35 -0.77 1.22
CA TRP A 167 -13.97 -1.11 -0.05
C TRP A 167 -15.49 -1.07 0.04
N ALA A 168 -16.09 -1.52 1.15
CA ALA A 168 -17.53 -1.43 1.37
C ALA A 168 -18.03 0.03 1.35
N VAL A 169 -17.32 0.93 2.05
CA VAL A 169 -17.64 2.36 2.06
C VAL A 169 -17.48 2.98 0.67
N PHE A 170 -16.40 2.65 -0.04
CA PHE A 170 -16.15 3.13 -1.39
C PHE A 170 -17.27 2.71 -2.36
N LEU A 171 -17.66 1.43 -2.32
CA LEU A 171 -18.74 0.89 -3.15
C LEU A 171 -20.10 1.50 -2.79
N LEU A 172 -20.38 1.74 -1.51
CA LEU A 172 -21.60 2.39 -1.06
C LEU A 172 -21.73 3.81 -1.64
N ILE A 173 -20.67 4.62 -1.55
CA ILE A 173 -20.65 5.98 -2.10
C ILE A 173 -20.78 5.96 -3.61
N LEU A 174 -20.05 5.07 -4.27
CA LEU A 174 -20.08 4.92 -5.73
C LEU A 174 -21.46 4.46 -6.22
N SER A 175 -22.08 3.48 -5.54
CA SER A 175 -23.40 2.96 -5.94
C SER A 175 -24.50 4.00 -5.74
N LEU A 176 -24.50 4.71 -4.60
CA LEU A 176 -25.51 5.73 -4.30
C LEU A 176 -25.39 6.94 -5.24
N GLY A 177 -24.19 7.49 -5.40
CA GLY A 177 -23.95 8.61 -6.31
C GLY A 177 -24.14 8.24 -7.79
N GLY A 178 -23.66 7.06 -8.19
CA GLY A 178 -23.83 6.53 -9.53
C GLY A 178 -25.30 6.25 -9.88
N TYR A 179 -26.05 5.66 -8.92
CA TYR A 179 -27.47 5.43 -9.08
C TYR A 179 -28.23 6.75 -9.33
N LYS A 180 -27.99 7.78 -8.51
CA LYS A 180 -28.62 9.08 -8.68
C LYS A 180 -28.25 9.76 -10.00
N LEU A 181 -27.00 9.58 -10.44
CA LEU A 181 -26.55 10.09 -11.73
C LEU A 181 -27.33 9.44 -12.88
N LEU A 182 -27.48 8.12 -12.86
CA LEU A 182 -28.24 7.37 -13.86
C LEU A 182 -29.73 7.77 -13.84
N ALA A 183 -30.33 7.91 -12.66
CA ALA A 183 -31.71 8.37 -12.51
C ALA A 183 -31.89 9.79 -13.05
N ALA A 184 -30.97 10.72 -12.78
CA ALA A 184 -31.04 12.09 -13.30
C ALA A 184 -30.97 12.12 -14.84
N ILE A 185 -30.10 11.32 -15.46
CA ILE A 185 -30.01 11.20 -16.92
C ILE A 185 -31.31 10.62 -17.50
N ALA A 186 -31.85 9.56 -16.86
CA ALA A 186 -33.08 8.91 -17.30
C ALA A 186 -34.31 9.86 -17.26
N HIS A 187 -34.33 10.81 -16.29
CA HIS A 187 -35.40 11.84 -16.22
C HIS A 187 -35.10 13.10 -17.02
N GLY A 188 -34.08 13.10 -17.88
CA GLY A 188 -33.74 14.24 -18.75
C GLY A 188 -33.18 15.48 -18.00
N HIS A 189 -32.74 15.31 -16.77
CA HIS A 189 -32.14 16.40 -16.00
C HIS A 189 -30.63 16.50 -16.30
N TYR A 190 -30.26 17.45 -17.16
CA TYR A 190 -28.84 17.64 -17.57
C TYR A 190 -28.01 18.47 -16.56
N ASN A 191 -28.63 19.02 -15.54
CA ASN A 191 -27.91 19.80 -14.52
C ASN A 191 -27.24 18.87 -13.46
N ILE A 192 -26.39 17.95 -13.94
CA ILE A 192 -25.74 16.91 -13.13
C ILE A 192 -24.32 17.26 -12.69
N ILE A 193 -23.80 18.42 -13.12
CA ILE A 193 -22.40 18.81 -12.87
C ILE A 193 -22.06 18.82 -11.37
N LEU A 194 -22.92 19.41 -10.55
CA LEU A 194 -22.74 19.46 -9.09
C LEU A 194 -22.73 18.06 -8.45
N LEU A 195 -23.57 17.15 -8.95
CA LEU A 195 -23.61 15.76 -8.49
C LEU A 195 -22.33 15.02 -8.85
N VAL A 196 -21.81 15.20 -10.06
CA VAL A 196 -20.55 14.59 -10.50
C VAL A 196 -19.38 15.11 -9.66
N ILE A 197 -19.33 16.43 -9.42
CA ILE A 197 -18.30 17.04 -8.55
C ILE A 197 -18.40 16.47 -7.14
N ALA A 198 -19.58 16.40 -6.55
CA ALA A 198 -19.80 15.87 -5.20
C ALA A 198 -19.37 14.38 -5.11
N LEU A 199 -19.66 13.57 -6.13
CA LEU A 199 -19.25 12.18 -6.20
C LEU A 199 -17.72 12.06 -6.25
N ILE A 200 -17.06 12.81 -7.15
CA ILE A 200 -15.60 12.79 -7.28
C ILE A 200 -14.95 13.24 -5.99
N VAL A 201 -15.41 14.34 -5.39
CA VAL A 201 -14.89 14.86 -4.12
C VAL A 201 -15.08 13.85 -3.00
N GLY A 202 -16.25 13.22 -2.87
CA GLY A 202 -16.51 12.16 -1.89
C GLY A 202 -15.55 10.98 -2.05
N LEU A 203 -15.34 10.48 -3.27
CA LEU A 203 -14.42 9.39 -3.54
C LEU A 203 -12.95 9.77 -3.27
N VAL A 204 -12.54 10.99 -3.62
CA VAL A 204 -11.18 11.50 -3.36
C VAL A 204 -10.93 11.64 -1.86
N ILE A 205 -11.89 12.18 -1.09
CA ILE A 205 -11.77 12.31 0.38
C ILE A 205 -11.62 10.93 1.01
N VAL A 206 -12.49 9.98 0.65
CA VAL A 206 -12.40 8.60 1.15
C VAL A 206 -11.05 7.99 0.79
N ARG A 207 -10.58 8.16 -0.44
CA ARG A 207 -9.27 7.65 -0.87
C ARG A 207 -8.10 8.33 -0.14
N SER A 208 -8.15 9.65 0.12
CA SER A 208 -7.06 10.40 0.76
C SER A 208 -6.90 10.07 2.25
N LYS A 209 -8.02 9.89 2.97
CA LYS A 209 -8.03 9.48 4.38
C LYS A 209 -7.62 8.01 4.59
N LEU A 210 -7.51 7.26 3.51
CA LEU A 210 -7.21 5.84 3.44
C LEU A 210 -5.73 5.53 3.17
N LYS A 211 -4.84 6.52 3.26
CA LYS A 211 -3.40 6.23 3.35
C LYS A 211 -3.18 5.38 4.60
N ARG A 212 -2.44 4.29 4.40
CA ARG A 212 -2.12 3.28 5.42
C ARG A 212 -1.68 3.95 6.73
N PRO A 213 -2.06 3.41 7.88
CA PRO A 213 -1.45 3.79 9.14
C PRO A 213 0.04 3.50 9.09
#